data_7a2659bccd3f2497b986ae755472dd7a
#
_entry.id   7a2659bccd3f2497b986ae755472dd7a
#
_cell.length_a   1.000
_cell.length_b   1.000
_cell.length_c   1.000
_cell.angle_alpha   90.00
_cell.angle_beta   90.00
_cell.angle_gamma   90.00
#
_symmetry.space_group_name_H-M   'P 1'
#
loop_
_entity.id
_entity.type
_entity.pdbx_description
1 polymer ?
#
loop_
_entity_poly.entity_id
_entity_poly.type
_entity_poly.pdbx_seq_one_letter_code
_entity_poly.pdbx_strand_id
1 'polypeptide(L)'
;DCIALFSYYTVCREVTSVAELEQMESELFLGAFRKMKFVDVNKPVFKRLMHMAFCKAKSRCDQWNDYVMNVRPFDKNEPIYYEFTACPVAEFAKKHDLLEAMPAMCNPDYYAMELIHARLVRRGNCATDDHCDYTICGDRDDFLKEHEEFVDEMGFRRNK
;
A
#
# COMPACT_ATOMS: atom_id res chain seq x y z
N ASP A 1 -1.90 2.49 14.00
CA ASP A 1 -1.74 3.90 13.63
C ASP A 1 -2.94 4.41 12.84
N CYS A 2 -3.49 3.69 11.81
CA CYS A 2 -4.66 4.11 11.05
C CYS A 2 -5.88 4.49 11.92
N ILE A 3 -6.16 3.75 13.00
CA ILE A 3 -7.29 4.07 13.89
C ILE A 3 -7.10 5.42 14.58
N ALA A 4 -5.88 5.77 14.99
CA ALA A 4 -5.58 7.06 15.62
C ALA A 4 -5.80 8.22 14.61
N LEU A 5 -5.38 8.04 13.36
CA LEU A 5 -5.58 9.02 12.30
C LEU A 5 -7.05 9.17 11.92
N PHE A 6 -7.81 8.09 11.84
CA PHE A 6 -9.25 8.16 11.66
C PHE A 6 -9.96 8.87 12.82
N SER A 7 -9.53 8.60 14.06
CA SER A 7 -10.09 9.28 15.24
C SER A 7 -9.77 10.78 15.21
N TYR A 8 -8.54 11.14 14.83
CA TYR A 8 -8.15 12.54 14.66
C TYR A 8 -9.00 13.19 13.55
N TYR A 9 -9.09 12.56 12.38
CA TYR A 9 -9.88 13.08 11.26
C TYR A 9 -11.35 13.25 11.62
N THR A 10 -11.94 12.30 12.35
CA THR A 10 -13.34 12.39 12.79
C THR A 10 -13.61 13.63 13.65
N VAL A 11 -12.65 13.98 14.52
CA VAL A 11 -12.78 15.16 15.41
C VAL A 11 -12.46 16.47 14.69
N CYS A 12 -11.52 16.42 13.73
CA CYS A 12 -10.99 17.62 13.06
C CYS A 12 -11.47 17.76 11.60
N ARG A 13 -12.49 17.02 11.18
CA ARG A 13 -12.97 16.92 9.77
C ARG A 13 -13.28 18.29 9.15
N GLU A 14 -13.70 19.26 9.95
CA GLU A 14 -14.03 20.61 9.46
C GLU A 14 -12.78 21.46 9.13
N VAL A 15 -11.62 21.08 9.69
CA VAL A 15 -10.38 21.88 9.59
C VAL A 15 -9.20 21.09 9.00
N THR A 16 -9.38 19.78 8.75
CA THR A 16 -8.34 18.92 8.20
C THR A 16 -8.81 18.30 6.89
N SER A 17 -8.11 18.58 5.81
CA SER A 17 -8.36 17.95 4.51
C SER A 17 -7.78 16.53 4.47
N VAL A 18 -8.29 15.71 3.52
CA VAL A 18 -7.74 14.37 3.26
C VAL A 18 -6.27 14.45 2.82
N ALA A 19 -5.88 15.50 2.08
CA ALA A 19 -4.50 15.71 1.67
C ALA A 19 -3.56 15.96 2.86
N GLU A 20 -3.98 16.73 3.86
CA GLU A 20 -3.21 16.94 5.09
C GLU A 20 -3.11 15.63 5.90
N LEU A 21 -4.20 14.84 5.95
CA LEU A 21 -4.18 13.52 6.59
C LEU A 21 -3.21 12.55 5.88
N GLU A 22 -3.17 12.56 4.53
CA GLU A 22 -2.23 11.77 3.73
C GLU A 22 -0.78 12.20 4.00
N GLN A 23 -0.52 13.49 4.13
CA GLN A 23 0.79 13.99 4.51
C GLN A 23 1.21 13.50 5.89
N MET A 24 0.32 13.58 6.88
CA MET A 24 0.59 13.10 8.25
C MET A 24 0.90 11.59 8.26
N GLU A 25 0.09 10.77 7.59
CA GLU A 25 0.33 9.32 7.48
C GLU A 25 1.65 9.03 6.75
N SER A 26 1.91 9.76 5.65
CA SER A 26 3.15 9.61 4.90
C SER A 26 4.38 9.90 5.75
N GLU A 27 4.37 10.95 6.57
CA GLU A 27 5.49 11.28 7.46
C GLU A 27 5.76 10.18 8.50
N LEU A 28 4.70 9.61 9.08
CA LEU A 28 4.78 8.51 10.04
C LEU A 28 5.27 7.22 9.36
N PHE A 29 4.64 6.83 8.26
CA PHE A 29 4.89 5.58 7.56
C PHE A 29 6.26 5.56 6.88
N LEU A 30 6.63 6.63 6.18
CA LEU A 30 7.88 6.69 5.43
C LEU A 30 9.13 6.80 6.31
N GLY A 31 8.98 7.09 7.60
CA GLY A 31 10.10 7.17 8.53
C GLY A 31 10.98 5.91 8.56
N ALA A 32 10.37 4.73 8.45
CA ALA A 32 11.06 3.45 8.36
C ALA A 32 11.75 3.27 7.00
N PHE A 33 11.06 3.58 5.90
CA PHE A 33 11.57 3.43 4.53
C PHE A 33 12.72 4.40 4.21
N ARG A 34 12.72 5.60 4.79
CA ARG A 34 13.83 6.56 4.64
C ARG A 34 15.19 5.98 5.10
N LYS A 35 15.18 5.05 6.06
CA LYS A 35 16.39 4.34 6.52
C LYS A 35 16.81 3.22 5.56
N MET A 36 15.95 2.82 4.65
CA MET A 36 16.15 1.72 3.71
C MET A 36 16.56 2.16 2.30
N LYS A 37 16.99 3.42 2.11
CA LYS A 37 17.40 3.98 0.80
C LYS A 37 18.51 3.21 0.08
N PHE A 38 19.25 2.36 0.78
CA PHE A 38 20.25 1.47 0.20
C PHE A 38 19.67 0.23 -0.47
N VAL A 39 18.37 -0.03 -0.25
CA VAL A 39 17.64 -1.15 -0.88
C VAL A 39 17.30 -0.75 -2.31
N ASP A 40 17.62 -1.62 -3.27
CA ASP A 40 17.36 -1.41 -4.69
C ASP A 40 16.66 -2.66 -5.23
N VAL A 41 15.34 -2.58 -5.38
CA VAL A 41 14.48 -3.71 -5.79
C VAL A 41 14.74 -4.16 -7.24
N ASN A 42 15.45 -3.37 -8.05
CA ASN A 42 15.96 -3.84 -9.34
C ASN A 42 16.97 -4.99 -9.20
N LYS A 43 17.59 -5.14 -8.02
CA LYS A 43 18.55 -6.22 -7.76
C LYS A 43 17.82 -7.46 -7.26
N PRO A 44 18.05 -8.67 -7.85
CA PRO A 44 17.34 -9.88 -7.48
C PRO A 44 17.43 -10.25 -5.99
N VAL A 45 18.54 -9.91 -5.34
CA VAL A 45 18.75 -10.16 -3.91
C VAL A 45 17.75 -9.38 -3.07
N PHE A 46 17.59 -8.06 -3.31
CA PHE A 46 16.65 -7.24 -2.57
C PHE A 46 15.20 -7.57 -2.92
N LYS A 47 14.92 -7.90 -4.19
CA LYS A 47 13.61 -8.39 -4.62
C LYS A 47 13.23 -9.66 -3.83
N ARG A 48 14.16 -10.62 -3.68
CA ARG A 48 13.94 -11.83 -2.89
C ARG A 48 13.75 -11.55 -1.40
N LEU A 49 14.55 -10.65 -0.82
CA LEU A 49 14.40 -10.26 0.59
C LEU A 49 13.03 -9.60 0.85
N MET A 50 12.59 -8.74 -0.05
CA MET A 50 11.27 -8.12 0.02
C MET A 50 10.15 -9.16 -0.06
N HIS A 51 10.22 -10.11 -1.00
CA HIS A 51 9.25 -11.21 -1.08
C HIS A 51 9.21 -12.02 0.23
N MET A 52 10.37 -12.33 0.82
CA MET A 52 10.41 -13.01 2.12
C MET A 52 9.76 -12.20 3.24
N ALA A 53 9.90 -10.86 3.22
CA ALA A 53 9.23 -9.99 4.17
C ALA A 53 7.70 -10.05 4.01
N PHE A 54 7.18 -10.09 2.78
CA PHE A 54 5.74 -10.27 2.53
C PHE A 54 5.24 -11.66 2.95
N CYS A 55 6.01 -12.72 2.72
CA CYS A 55 5.66 -14.06 3.24
C CYS A 55 5.57 -14.06 4.77
N LYS A 56 6.49 -13.35 5.45
CA LYS A 56 6.43 -13.19 6.91
C LYS A 56 5.23 -12.36 7.35
N ALA A 57 4.90 -11.29 6.62
CA ALA A 57 3.70 -10.49 6.87
C ALA A 57 2.43 -11.34 6.73
N LYS A 58 2.33 -12.14 5.65
CA LYS A 58 1.23 -13.11 5.47
C LYS A 58 1.10 -14.04 6.66
N SER A 59 2.20 -14.65 7.11
CA SER A 59 2.18 -15.55 8.27
C SER A 59 1.66 -14.88 9.54
N ARG A 60 1.91 -13.57 9.73
CA ARG A 60 1.34 -12.80 10.84
C ARG A 60 -0.16 -12.54 10.66
N CYS A 61 -0.59 -12.19 9.45
CA CYS A 61 -2.02 -12.04 9.12
C CYS A 61 -2.79 -13.33 9.42
N ASP A 62 -2.24 -14.48 9.00
CA ASP A 62 -2.83 -15.80 9.25
C ASP A 62 -2.96 -16.12 10.76
N GLN A 63 -2.03 -15.62 11.60
CA GLN A 63 -2.09 -15.83 13.06
C GLN A 63 -3.12 -14.93 13.74
N TRP A 64 -3.30 -13.71 13.27
CA TRP A 64 -4.16 -12.71 13.91
C TRP A 64 -5.57 -12.68 13.32
N ASN A 65 -5.74 -13.28 12.14
CA ASN A 65 -7.01 -13.44 11.45
C ASN A 65 -7.77 -12.10 11.21
N ASP A 66 -7.00 -11.04 10.97
CA ASP A 66 -7.52 -9.69 10.70
C ASP A 66 -7.45 -9.33 9.20
N TYR A 67 -6.26 -9.43 8.60
CA TYR A 67 -6.08 -9.31 7.16
C TYR A 67 -6.10 -10.69 6.49
N VAL A 68 -6.77 -10.83 5.37
CA VAL A 68 -6.64 -12.02 4.52
C VAL A 68 -5.68 -11.69 3.38
N MET A 69 -4.45 -12.16 3.51
CA MET A 69 -3.34 -11.87 2.59
C MET A 69 -2.94 -13.13 1.81
N ASN A 70 -2.81 -13.00 0.49
CA ASN A 70 -2.24 -14.02 -0.39
C ASN A 70 -0.96 -13.50 -1.03
N VAL A 71 0.09 -14.29 -1.06
CA VAL A 71 1.39 -13.96 -1.67
C VAL A 71 1.72 -15.00 -2.72
N ARG A 72 2.01 -14.58 -3.96
CA ARG A 72 2.45 -15.50 -5.01
C ARG A 72 3.86 -16.05 -4.72
N PRO A 73 4.18 -17.27 -5.17
CA PRO A 73 5.54 -17.79 -5.12
C PRO A 73 6.54 -16.83 -5.78
N PHE A 74 7.77 -16.82 -5.29
CA PHE A 74 8.82 -15.97 -5.84
C PHE A 74 9.27 -16.46 -7.22
N ASP A 75 9.24 -15.55 -8.19
CA ASP A 75 9.95 -15.70 -9.45
C ASP A 75 10.88 -14.49 -9.66
N LYS A 76 12.13 -14.74 -10.02
CA LYS A 76 13.12 -13.67 -10.23
C LYS A 76 12.82 -12.81 -11.45
N ASN A 77 12.10 -13.35 -12.44
CA ASN A 77 11.78 -12.69 -13.70
C ASN A 77 10.45 -11.93 -13.65
N GLU A 78 9.57 -12.24 -12.68
CA GLU A 78 8.25 -11.65 -12.54
C GLU A 78 8.24 -10.62 -11.40
N PRO A 79 7.39 -9.58 -11.46
CA PRO A 79 7.13 -8.71 -10.31
C PRO A 79 6.70 -9.49 -9.08
N ILE A 80 6.96 -8.96 -7.89
CA ILE A 80 6.40 -9.52 -6.66
C ILE A 80 4.90 -9.20 -6.66
N TYR A 81 4.08 -10.21 -6.40
CA TYR A 81 2.64 -10.03 -6.30
C TYR A 81 2.11 -10.55 -4.96
N TYR A 82 1.29 -9.73 -4.34
CA TYR A 82 0.42 -10.14 -3.24
C TYR A 82 -0.91 -9.38 -3.30
N GLU A 83 -1.90 -9.88 -2.59
CA GLU A 83 -3.22 -9.26 -2.52
C GLU A 83 -3.82 -9.40 -1.12
N PHE A 84 -4.70 -8.48 -0.77
CA PHE A 84 -5.60 -8.60 0.36
C PHE A 84 -7.02 -8.80 -0.15
N THR A 85 -7.71 -9.83 0.32
CA THR A 85 -9.14 -10.05 0.07
C THR A 85 -10.00 -9.62 1.26
N ALA A 86 -9.37 -9.29 2.39
CA ALA A 86 -9.99 -8.60 3.51
C ALA A 86 -9.00 -7.61 4.12
N CYS A 87 -9.47 -6.40 4.39
CA CYS A 87 -8.71 -5.32 5.01
C CYS A 87 -9.53 -4.70 6.15
N PRO A 88 -9.17 -4.92 7.42
CA PRO A 88 -9.92 -4.41 8.56
C PRO A 88 -9.95 -2.87 8.62
N VAL A 89 -8.96 -2.20 8.03
CA VAL A 89 -8.95 -0.73 7.92
C VAL A 89 -10.06 -0.25 6.99
N ALA A 90 -10.22 -0.92 5.82
CA ALA A 90 -11.29 -0.60 4.88
C ALA A 90 -12.68 -0.94 5.46
N GLU A 91 -12.81 -2.06 6.17
CA GLU A 91 -14.06 -2.43 6.85
C GLU A 91 -14.42 -1.42 7.95
N PHE A 92 -13.44 -0.97 8.73
CA PHE A 92 -13.63 0.06 9.74
C PHE A 92 -14.09 1.37 9.08
N ALA A 93 -13.43 1.80 8.01
CA ALA A 93 -13.81 3.03 7.29
C ALA A 93 -15.22 2.96 6.72
N LYS A 94 -15.62 1.82 6.12
CA LYS A 94 -16.99 1.57 5.64
C LYS A 94 -18.01 1.68 6.78
N LYS A 95 -17.71 1.06 7.92
CA LYS A 95 -18.62 1.02 9.08
C LYS A 95 -18.81 2.40 9.74
N HIS A 96 -17.82 3.28 9.65
CA HIS A 96 -17.81 4.57 10.35
C HIS A 96 -17.94 5.77 9.42
N ASP A 97 -18.33 5.56 8.15
CA ASP A 97 -18.48 6.63 7.15
C ASP A 97 -17.21 7.47 6.96
N LEU A 98 -16.06 6.77 6.83
CA LEU A 98 -14.72 7.35 6.68
C LEU A 98 -14.05 6.95 5.37
N LEU A 99 -14.81 6.47 4.37
CA LEU A 99 -14.25 6.02 3.08
C LEU A 99 -13.50 7.13 2.36
N GLU A 100 -13.92 8.39 2.51
CA GLU A 100 -13.24 9.54 1.93
C GLU A 100 -11.80 9.73 2.46
N ALA A 101 -11.51 9.26 3.67
CA ALA A 101 -10.18 9.34 4.28
C ALA A 101 -9.28 8.15 3.93
N MET A 102 -9.81 7.11 3.29
CA MET A 102 -9.05 5.91 2.93
C MET A 102 -7.88 6.17 1.96
N PRO A 103 -7.97 7.09 0.98
CA PRO A 103 -6.80 7.41 0.14
C PRO A 103 -5.58 7.80 0.98
N ALA A 104 -5.76 8.56 2.06
CA ALA A 104 -4.68 8.95 2.97
C ALA A 104 -3.99 7.75 3.62
N MET A 105 -4.70 6.63 3.82
CA MET A 105 -4.13 5.39 4.39
C MET A 105 -3.47 4.50 3.34
N CYS A 106 -3.90 4.59 2.08
CA CYS A 106 -3.49 3.67 1.01
C CYS A 106 -2.41 4.24 0.08
N ASN A 107 -2.44 5.56 -0.18
CA ASN A 107 -1.50 6.19 -1.12
C ASN A 107 -0.05 6.21 -0.63
N PRO A 108 0.27 6.29 0.68
CA PRO A 108 1.63 6.24 1.20
C PRO A 108 2.43 5.01 0.77
N ASP A 109 1.78 3.89 0.42
CA ASP A 109 2.42 2.70 -0.12
C ASP A 109 3.23 2.99 -1.40
N TYR A 110 2.71 3.86 -2.28
CA TYR A 110 3.41 4.28 -3.50
C TYR A 110 4.71 5.02 -3.18
N TYR A 111 4.64 6.00 -2.28
CA TYR A 111 5.82 6.77 -1.87
C TYR A 111 6.87 5.90 -1.16
N ALA A 112 6.42 4.90 -0.39
CA ALA A 112 7.31 3.96 0.28
C ALA A 112 8.12 3.13 -0.72
N MET A 113 7.47 2.66 -1.79
CA MET A 113 8.15 1.88 -2.84
C MET A 113 9.18 2.73 -3.59
N GLU A 114 8.89 4.01 -3.86
CA GLU A 114 9.84 4.91 -4.51
C GLU A 114 11.15 5.07 -3.73
N LEU A 115 11.11 5.05 -2.41
CA LEU A 115 12.30 5.19 -1.56
C LEU A 115 13.27 4.01 -1.65
N ILE A 116 12.84 2.86 -2.17
CA ILE A 116 13.63 1.63 -2.29
C ILE A 116 13.83 1.18 -3.75
N HIS A 117 13.77 2.14 -4.68
CA HIS A 117 13.89 1.88 -6.12
C HIS A 117 12.89 0.84 -6.63
N ALA A 118 11.67 0.91 -6.11
CA ALA A 118 10.54 0.10 -6.56
C ALA A 118 9.40 0.98 -7.06
N ARG A 119 8.47 0.36 -7.74
CA ARG A 119 7.17 0.92 -8.10
C ARG A 119 6.08 -0.05 -7.68
N LEU A 120 4.99 0.52 -7.20
CA LEU A 120 3.75 -0.19 -6.93
C LEU A 120 2.82 -0.03 -8.13
N VAL A 121 2.29 -1.14 -8.61
CA VAL A 121 1.16 -1.19 -9.54
C VAL A 121 -0.02 -1.80 -8.79
N ARG A 122 -1.11 -1.06 -8.67
CA ARG A 122 -2.34 -1.44 -7.97
C ARG A 122 -3.55 -1.01 -8.77
N ARG A 123 -4.46 -1.93 -9.04
CA ARG A 123 -5.70 -1.68 -9.81
C ARG A 123 -6.91 -1.58 -8.92
N GLY A 124 -7.03 -2.49 -7.93
CA GLY A 124 -8.12 -2.54 -6.97
C GLY A 124 -7.71 -2.12 -5.57
N ASN A 125 -8.68 -1.81 -4.73
CA ASN A 125 -8.49 -1.65 -3.29
C ASN A 125 -9.74 -2.12 -2.53
N CYS A 126 -9.55 -2.63 -1.31
CA CYS A 126 -10.64 -3.16 -0.49
C CYS A 126 -11.65 -2.10 -0.03
N ALA A 127 -11.39 -0.82 -0.23
CA ALA A 127 -12.35 0.24 0.11
C ALA A 127 -13.49 0.30 -0.91
N THR A 128 -13.18 0.12 -2.19
CA THR A 128 -14.13 0.27 -3.30
C THR A 128 -14.32 -1.00 -4.14
N ASP A 129 -13.37 -1.93 -4.04
CA ASP A 129 -13.36 -3.18 -4.79
C ASP A 129 -13.40 -4.38 -3.84
N ASP A 130 -13.41 -5.59 -4.36
CA ASP A 130 -13.46 -6.84 -3.60
C ASP A 130 -12.08 -7.27 -3.08
N HIS A 131 -11.00 -6.70 -3.60
CA HIS A 131 -9.63 -6.99 -3.19
C HIS A 131 -8.69 -5.79 -3.40
N CYS A 132 -7.54 -5.85 -2.77
CA CYS A 132 -6.46 -4.89 -2.92
C CYS A 132 -5.24 -5.62 -3.48
N ASP A 133 -4.92 -5.40 -4.75
CA ASP A 133 -3.79 -6.04 -5.43
C ASP A 133 -2.53 -5.17 -5.33
N TYR A 134 -1.40 -5.84 -5.15
CA TYR A 134 -0.08 -5.21 -5.09
C TYR A 134 0.88 -5.94 -6.02
N THR A 135 1.25 -5.29 -7.10
CA THR A 135 2.33 -5.74 -7.98
C THR A 135 3.52 -4.81 -7.78
N ILE A 136 4.66 -5.36 -7.31
CA ILE A 136 5.85 -4.57 -7.02
C ILE A 136 6.98 -5.00 -7.93
N CYS A 137 7.50 -4.05 -8.69
CA CYS A 137 8.65 -4.21 -9.58
C CYS A 137 9.72 -3.17 -9.29
N GLY A 138 10.89 -3.30 -9.89
CA GLY A 138 11.92 -2.26 -9.85
C GLY A 138 11.48 -1.00 -10.62
N ASP A 139 12.02 0.16 -10.28
CA ASP A 139 11.71 1.44 -10.94
C ASP A 139 12.21 1.50 -12.42
N ARG A 140 12.98 0.50 -12.87
CA ARG A 140 13.50 0.35 -14.24
C ARG A 140 12.89 -0.83 -15.00
N ASP A 141 11.87 -1.48 -14.42
CA ASP A 141 11.23 -2.64 -15.03
C ASP A 141 10.36 -2.21 -16.21
N ASP A 142 10.47 -2.93 -17.32
CA ASP A 142 9.66 -2.69 -18.52
C ASP A 142 8.16 -2.91 -18.29
N PHE A 143 7.80 -3.68 -17.28
CA PHE A 143 6.43 -3.88 -16.82
C PHE A 143 5.68 -2.55 -16.59
N LEU A 144 6.38 -1.50 -16.16
CA LEU A 144 5.79 -0.18 -15.91
C LEU A 144 5.29 0.53 -17.15
N LYS A 145 5.82 0.19 -18.35
CA LYS A 145 5.42 0.85 -19.60
C LYS A 145 3.96 0.60 -19.97
N GLU A 146 3.37 -0.48 -19.47
CA GLU A 146 2.00 -0.88 -19.73
C GLU A 146 1.02 -0.52 -18.60
N HIS A 147 1.51 0.15 -17.54
CA HIS A 147 0.77 0.42 -16.32
C HIS A 147 0.87 1.90 -15.92
N GLU A 148 0.08 2.73 -16.60
CA GLU A 148 0.03 4.18 -16.30
C GLU A 148 -0.65 4.43 -14.94
N GLU A 149 0.01 5.23 -14.09
CA GLU A 149 -0.54 5.66 -12.82
C GLU A 149 -1.51 6.83 -13.00
N PHE A 150 -2.60 6.82 -12.26
CA PHE A 150 -3.58 7.90 -12.19
C PHE A 150 -4.19 7.99 -10.79
N VAL A 151 -4.86 9.09 -10.51
CA VAL A 151 -5.68 9.27 -9.31
C VAL A 151 -7.14 9.18 -9.71
N ASP A 152 -7.91 8.31 -9.04
CA ASP A 152 -9.32 8.14 -9.30
C ASP A 152 -10.18 9.26 -8.66
N GLU A 153 -11.49 9.24 -8.92
CA GLU A 153 -12.44 10.24 -8.42
C GLU A 153 -12.53 10.29 -6.88
N MET A 154 -12.17 9.20 -6.21
CA MET A 154 -12.13 9.13 -4.75
C MET A 154 -10.78 9.52 -4.15
N GLY A 155 -9.78 9.83 -4.97
CA GLY A 155 -8.44 10.21 -4.54
C GLY A 155 -7.45 9.06 -4.39
N PHE A 156 -7.79 7.82 -4.75
CA PHE A 156 -6.85 6.70 -4.71
C PHE A 156 -5.87 6.74 -5.88
N ARG A 157 -4.60 6.57 -5.60
CA ARG A 157 -3.58 6.25 -6.62
C ARG A 157 -3.79 4.83 -7.11
N ARG A 158 -3.90 4.67 -8.43
CA ARG A 158 -4.14 3.39 -9.12
C ARG A 158 -3.34 3.32 -10.42
N ASN A 159 -3.34 2.15 -11.04
CA ASN A 159 -2.75 1.92 -12.37
C ASN A 159 -3.80 1.32 -13.32
N LYS A 160 -3.69 1.71 -14.57
CA LYS A 160 -4.49 1.14 -15.67
C LYS A 160 -3.89 -0.16 -16.17
#